data_b3a3e5fc10d9059504e914a99466eed8
#
_entry.id   b3a3e5fc10d9059504e914a99466eed8
#
_cell.length_a   1.000
_cell.length_b   1.000
_cell.length_c   1.000
_cell.angle_alpha   90.00
_cell.angle_beta   90.00
_cell.angle_gamma   90.00
#
_symmetry.space_group_name_H-M   'P 1'
#
loop_
_entity.id
_entity.type
_entity.pdbx_description
1 polymer ?
#
loop_
_entity_poly.entity_id
_entity_poly.type
_entity_poly.pdbx_seq_one_letter_code
_entity_poly.pdbx_strand_id
1 'polypeptide(L)'
;ICIQGGVKNANQRVYPVNEISRAVTTLNEQISGGYSVLGEVDHPEGLNINLDRVSHMINEMWMDGPNGYGKLKILPTPMGQLVKPMLESGVKLGVSSRGSGEVDGGGNVGGFEIITVDVVAQPSAPGAYPTPIYEHLMNERGGYKAFLTSREVQGDKKAQKYLKESLINIINKLQ
;
A
#
# COMPACT_ATOMS: atom_id res chain seq x y z
N ILE A 1 4.16 3.29 -1.79
CA ILE A 1 4.44 4.50 -0.98
C ILE A 1 3.24 4.75 -0.10
N CYS A 2 3.45 4.91 1.20
CA CYS A 2 2.43 5.31 2.18
C CYS A 2 2.54 6.78 2.55
N ILE A 3 3.76 7.34 2.53
CA ILE A 3 4.05 8.75 2.82
C ILE A 3 5.29 9.19 2.05
N GLN A 4 5.29 10.43 1.54
CA GLN A 4 6.41 11.03 0.81
C GLN A 4 7.07 12.13 1.61
N GLY A 5 8.41 12.05 1.72
CA GLY A 5 9.24 13.03 2.42
C GLY A 5 9.73 14.16 1.51
N GLY A 6 9.84 15.36 2.08
CA GLY A 6 10.39 16.53 1.41
C GLY A 6 9.55 17.11 0.27
N VAL A 7 8.39 16.55 -0.02
CA VAL A 7 7.46 16.98 -1.07
C VAL A 7 6.20 17.56 -0.45
N LYS A 8 5.75 18.69 -0.98
CA LYS A 8 4.49 19.30 -0.56
C LYS A 8 3.32 18.48 -1.06
N ASN A 9 2.52 17.95 -0.13
CA ASN A 9 1.36 17.12 -0.46
C ASN A 9 0.11 17.96 -0.82
N ALA A 10 -1.00 17.30 -1.16
CA ALA A 10 -2.25 17.99 -1.50
C ALA A 10 -2.80 18.86 -0.37
N ASN A 11 -2.47 18.54 0.90
CA ASN A 11 -2.85 19.32 2.09
C ASN A 11 -1.88 20.46 2.40
N GLN A 12 -0.99 20.81 1.47
CA GLN A 12 0.05 21.85 1.62
C GLN A 12 1.06 21.58 2.74
N ARG A 13 1.22 20.33 3.16
CA ARG A 13 2.14 19.90 4.21
C ARG A 13 3.39 19.26 3.61
N VAL A 14 4.52 19.52 4.26
CA VAL A 14 5.83 18.90 3.96
C VAL A 14 6.24 18.08 5.17
N TYR A 15 6.50 16.81 4.95
CA TYR A 15 7.01 15.91 5.99
C TYR A 15 8.52 15.80 5.84
N PRO A 16 9.33 16.29 6.80
CA PRO A 16 10.77 16.08 6.81
C PRO A 16 11.11 14.58 6.85
N VAL A 17 12.16 14.19 6.12
CA VAL A 17 12.53 12.76 6.00
C VAL A 17 12.87 12.13 7.35
N ASN A 18 13.54 12.86 8.24
CA ASN A 18 13.84 12.41 9.59
C ASN A 18 12.58 12.16 10.44
N GLU A 19 11.55 12.98 10.28
CA GLU A 19 10.26 12.79 10.97
C GLU A 19 9.56 11.51 10.50
N ILE A 20 9.54 11.27 9.18
CA ILE A 20 8.99 10.02 8.63
C ILE A 20 9.79 8.81 9.11
N SER A 21 11.12 8.88 9.05
CA SER A 21 12.00 7.78 9.48
C SER A 21 11.76 7.41 10.94
N ARG A 22 11.66 8.40 11.82
CA ARG A 22 11.35 8.19 13.24
C ARG A 22 9.98 7.54 13.42
N ALA A 23 8.94 8.09 12.76
CA ALA A 23 7.58 7.57 12.85
C ALA A 23 7.45 6.12 12.34
N VAL A 24 8.14 5.78 11.23
CA VAL A 24 8.20 4.41 10.69
C VAL A 24 8.89 3.45 11.67
N THR A 25 10.00 3.88 12.29
CA THR A 25 10.71 3.08 13.30
C THR A 25 9.80 2.78 14.50
N THR A 26 9.18 3.81 15.07
CA THR A 26 8.27 3.68 16.21
C THR A 26 7.09 2.75 15.89
N LEU A 27 6.50 2.87 14.69
CA LEU A 27 5.40 2.00 14.29
C LEU A 27 5.84 0.54 14.18
N ASN A 28 7.01 0.26 13.61
CA ASN A 28 7.55 -1.09 13.52
C ASN A 28 7.90 -1.69 14.91
N GLU A 29 8.35 -0.89 15.84
CA GLU A 29 8.56 -1.32 17.23
C GLU A 29 7.24 -1.76 17.87
N GLN A 30 6.16 -1.02 17.67
CA GLN A 30 4.82 -1.39 18.13
C GLN A 30 4.34 -2.71 17.49
N ILE A 31 4.49 -2.85 16.17
CA ILE A 31 4.13 -4.08 15.44
C ILE A 31 4.95 -5.28 15.98
N SER A 32 6.26 -5.11 16.16
CA SER A 32 7.14 -6.15 16.69
C SER A 32 6.81 -6.50 18.14
N GLY A 33 6.30 -5.54 18.91
CA GLY A 33 5.79 -5.73 20.26
C GLY A 33 4.42 -6.43 20.33
N GLY A 34 3.84 -6.80 19.18
CA GLY A 34 2.55 -7.52 19.07
C GLY A 34 1.33 -6.62 18.92
N TYR A 35 1.50 -5.31 18.74
CA TYR A 35 0.39 -4.40 18.47
C TYR A 35 -0.08 -4.54 17.02
N SER A 36 -1.41 -4.66 16.83
CA SER A 36 -2.02 -4.73 15.51
C SER A 36 -2.40 -3.33 15.02
N VAL A 37 -1.65 -2.81 14.06
CA VAL A 37 -1.96 -1.52 13.42
C VAL A 37 -3.02 -1.73 12.36
N LEU A 38 -4.25 -1.34 12.66
CA LEU A 38 -5.42 -1.51 11.79
C LEU A 38 -5.63 -0.25 10.93
N GLY A 39 -6.01 -0.45 9.67
CA GLY A 39 -6.33 0.64 8.74
C GLY A 39 -7.78 0.57 8.25
N GLU A 40 -8.34 1.73 7.98
CA GLU A 40 -9.73 1.92 7.59
C GLU A 40 -9.90 2.18 6.09
N VAL A 41 -11.15 2.07 5.62
CA VAL A 41 -11.58 2.65 4.34
C VAL A 41 -12.01 4.10 4.58
N ASP A 42 -11.64 4.98 3.65
CA ASP A 42 -11.67 6.42 3.78
C ASP A 42 -10.68 6.96 4.83
N HIS A 43 -10.59 8.26 4.91
CA HIS A 43 -9.66 8.95 5.80
C HIS A 43 -10.44 9.80 6.80
N PRO A 44 -10.91 9.21 7.94
CA PRO A 44 -11.65 9.98 8.93
C PRO A 44 -10.75 11.04 9.57
N GLU A 45 -11.36 12.14 10.02
CA GLU A 45 -10.62 13.22 10.71
C GLU A 45 -10.11 12.80 12.10
N GLY A 46 -10.78 11.83 12.73
CA GLY A 46 -10.42 11.34 14.06
C GLY A 46 -9.20 10.44 14.04
N LEU A 47 -8.45 10.44 15.15
CA LEU A 47 -7.28 9.57 15.32
C LEU A 47 -7.64 8.17 15.83
N ASN A 48 -8.84 7.98 16.37
CA ASN A 48 -9.31 6.67 16.84
C ASN A 48 -9.68 5.78 15.66
N ILE A 49 -9.35 4.50 15.77
CA ILE A 49 -9.74 3.49 14.78
C ILE A 49 -11.18 3.03 15.07
N ASN A 50 -12.05 3.14 14.07
CA ASN A 50 -13.39 2.59 14.09
C ASN A 50 -13.37 1.18 13.50
N LEU A 51 -13.64 0.17 14.32
CA LEU A 51 -13.57 -1.24 13.92
C LEU A 51 -14.55 -1.60 12.79
N ASP A 52 -15.68 -0.89 12.68
CA ASP A 52 -16.65 -1.09 11.59
C ASP A 52 -16.09 -0.69 10.21
N ARG A 53 -15.05 0.11 10.19
CA ARG A 53 -14.41 0.62 8.96
C ARG A 53 -13.10 -0.06 8.62
N VAL A 54 -12.63 -0.96 9.47
CA VAL A 54 -11.36 -1.67 9.26
C VAL A 54 -11.43 -2.55 8.03
N SER A 55 -10.48 -2.35 7.11
CA SER A 55 -10.34 -3.14 5.88
C SER A 55 -9.03 -3.94 5.83
N HIS A 56 -8.02 -3.52 6.57
CA HIS A 56 -6.68 -4.10 6.49
C HIS A 56 -5.89 -3.87 7.77
N MET A 57 -4.73 -4.51 7.85
CA MET A 57 -3.71 -4.26 8.87
C MET A 57 -2.37 -3.94 8.19
N ILE A 58 -1.52 -3.19 8.88
CA ILE A 58 -0.16 -2.93 8.45
C ILE A 58 0.74 -4.03 9.04
N ASN A 59 1.43 -4.78 8.16
CA ASN A 59 2.36 -5.83 8.59
C ASN A 59 3.75 -5.28 8.88
N GLU A 60 4.20 -4.32 8.07
CA GLU A 60 5.53 -3.70 8.19
C GLU A 60 5.56 -2.38 7.44
N MET A 61 6.43 -1.48 7.85
CA MET A 61 6.81 -0.29 7.11
C MET A 61 8.33 -0.17 7.03
N TRP A 62 8.83 0.49 5.98
CA TRP A 62 10.27 0.74 5.81
C TRP A 62 10.51 2.03 5.05
N MET A 63 11.72 2.56 5.18
CA MET A 63 12.17 3.70 4.37
C MET A 63 12.86 3.21 3.10
N ASP A 64 12.54 3.87 1.98
CA ASP A 64 13.30 3.75 0.73
C ASP A 64 13.51 5.16 0.19
N GLY A 65 14.76 5.63 0.26
CA GLY A 65 15.11 7.03 0.06
C GLY A 65 14.31 7.94 1.00
N PRO A 66 13.67 9.00 0.51
CA PRO A 66 12.91 9.94 1.32
C PRO A 66 11.50 9.45 1.69
N ASN A 67 11.07 8.30 1.17
CA ASN A 67 9.68 7.85 1.26
C ASN A 67 9.50 6.68 2.22
N GLY A 68 8.39 6.68 2.95
CA GLY A 68 7.93 5.55 3.74
C GLY A 68 7.05 4.62 2.90
N TYR A 69 7.40 3.35 2.87
CA TYR A 69 6.65 2.26 2.23
C TYR A 69 6.02 1.37 3.28
N GLY A 70 5.02 0.62 2.92
CA GLY A 70 4.39 -0.34 3.80
C GLY A 70 3.79 -1.52 3.07
N LYS A 71 3.69 -2.64 3.79
CA LYS A 71 2.98 -3.83 3.38
C LYS A 71 1.68 -3.94 4.18
N LEU A 72 0.58 -3.92 3.46
CA LEU A 72 -0.77 -3.93 4.00
C LEU A 72 -1.42 -5.28 3.69
N LYS A 73 -2.06 -5.90 4.68
CA LYS A 73 -2.81 -7.15 4.53
C LYS A 73 -4.30 -6.86 4.60
N ILE A 74 -5.03 -7.13 3.52
CA ILE A 74 -6.50 -7.02 3.53
C ILE A 74 -7.07 -8.09 4.46
N LEU A 75 -7.96 -7.67 5.35
CA LEU A 75 -8.63 -8.53 6.31
C LEU A 75 -10.02 -8.95 5.80
N PRO A 76 -10.55 -10.11 6.22
CA PRO A 76 -11.88 -10.57 5.84
C PRO A 76 -13.00 -9.84 6.63
N THR A 77 -12.86 -8.55 6.84
CA THR A 77 -13.88 -7.66 7.43
C THR A 77 -14.86 -7.20 6.35
N PRO A 78 -16.03 -6.62 6.69
CA PRO A 78 -16.95 -6.07 5.69
C PRO A 78 -16.27 -5.07 4.75
N MET A 79 -15.43 -4.17 5.27
CA MET A 79 -14.71 -3.21 4.44
C MET A 79 -13.58 -3.84 3.65
N GLY A 80 -12.90 -4.87 4.18
CA GLY A 80 -11.93 -5.64 3.41
C GLY A 80 -12.57 -6.42 2.26
N GLN A 81 -13.78 -6.95 2.48
CA GLN A 81 -14.58 -7.60 1.42
C GLN A 81 -15.04 -6.61 0.34
N LEU A 82 -15.18 -5.33 0.67
CA LEU A 82 -15.45 -4.27 -0.29
C LEU A 82 -14.19 -3.91 -1.10
N VAL A 83 -13.05 -3.72 -0.43
CA VAL A 83 -11.79 -3.26 -1.05
C VAL A 83 -11.17 -4.32 -1.95
N LYS A 84 -11.19 -5.59 -1.52
CA LYS A 84 -10.55 -6.70 -2.23
C LYS A 84 -11.03 -6.83 -3.68
N PRO A 85 -12.35 -6.99 -3.99
CA PRO A 85 -12.82 -7.11 -5.37
C PRO A 85 -12.59 -5.84 -6.19
N MET A 86 -12.56 -4.66 -5.59
CA MET A 86 -12.19 -3.42 -6.30
C MET A 86 -10.76 -3.52 -6.83
N LEU A 87 -9.80 -3.92 -5.98
CA LEU A 87 -8.41 -4.11 -6.39
C LEU A 87 -8.25 -5.22 -7.43
N GLU A 88 -8.93 -6.34 -7.27
CA GLU A 88 -8.96 -7.46 -8.22
C GLU A 88 -9.54 -7.08 -9.59
N SER A 89 -10.49 -6.15 -9.60
CA SER A 89 -11.11 -5.60 -10.82
C SER A 89 -10.27 -4.47 -11.46
N GLY A 90 -9.11 -4.13 -10.89
CA GLY A 90 -8.24 -3.08 -11.42
C GLY A 90 -8.61 -1.66 -11.00
N VAL A 91 -9.50 -1.48 -10.02
CA VAL A 91 -9.79 -0.15 -9.46
C VAL A 91 -8.54 0.39 -8.80
N LYS A 92 -8.16 1.61 -9.17
CA LYS A 92 -6.97 2.28 -8.64
C LYS A 92 -7.31 2.96 -7.32
N LEU A 93 -7.11 2.25 -6.22
CA LEU A 93 -7.22 2.81 -4.87
C LEU A 93 -5.85 3.30 -4.38
N GLY A 94 -5.86 4.41 -3.66
CA GLY A 94 -4.68 4.95 -3.00
C GLY A 94 -4.60 4.59 -1.53
N VAL A 95 -3.50 4.98 -0.90
CA VAL A 95 -3.36 4.93 0.56
C VAL A 95 -2.89 6.29 1.08
N SER A 96 -3.29 6.61 2.31
CA SER A 96 -2.92 7.87 2.97
C SER A 96 -2.60 7.61 4.43
N SER A 97 -1.43 8.09 4.87
CA SER A 97 -1.05 8.02 6.29
C SER A 97 -1.92 8.95 7.12
N ARG A 98 -2.44 8.43 8.23
CA ARG A 98 -3.15 9.19 9.27
C ARG A 98 -2.28 9.24 10.51
N GLY A 99 -2.12 10.42 11.07
CA GLY A 99 -1.27 10.61 12.22
C GLY A 99 -1.44 11.98 12.87
N SER A 100 -0.71 12.21 13.94
CA SER A 100 -0.62 13.48 14.64
C SER A 100 0.73 14.14 14.41
N GLY A 101 0.78 15.45 14.54
CA GLY A 101 1.98 16.24 14.41
C GLY A 101 1.65 17.73 14.43
N GLU A 102 2.64 18.55 14.71
CA GLU A 102 2.53 20.00 14.69
C GLU A 102 2.92 20.53 13.32
N VAL A 103 2.17 21.49 12.79
CA VAL A 103 2.45 22.12 11.49
C VAL A 103 2.91 23.54 11.73
N ASP A 104 4.13 23.87 11.29
CA ASP A 104 4.65 25.22 11.38
C ASP A 104 4.03 26.18 10.34
N GLY A 105 4.35 27.48 10.42
CA GLY A 105 3.85 28.49 9.49
C GLY A 105 4.30 28.29 8.03
N GLY A 106 5.29 27.46 7.78
CA GLY A 106 5.78 27.06 6.44
C GLY A 106 5.14 25.79 5.90
N GLY A 107 4.32 25.11 6.70
CA GLY A 107 3.69 23.85 6.35
C GLY A 107 4.54 22.61 6.66
N ASN A 108 5.68 22.75 7.35
CA ASN A 108 6.49 21.60 7.76
C ASN A 108 5.87 20.91 8.98
N VAL A 109 5.87 19.59 8.94
CA VAL A 109 5.32 18.76 10.03
C VAL A 109 6.45 18.34 10.97
N GLY A 110 6.29 18.65 12.26
CA GLY A 110 7.19 18.22 13.35
C GLY A 110 6.47 17.35 14.37
N GLY A 111 7.22 16.55 15.13
CA GLY A 111 6.66 15.63 16.11
C GLY A 111 5.71 14.60 15.51
N PHE A 112 5.94 14.19 14.26
CA PHE A 112 5.01 13.34 13.51
C PHE A 112 4.96 11.92 14.06
N GLU A 113 3.74 11.44 14.33
CA GLU A 113 3.45 10.06 14.71
C GLU A 113 2.44 9.46 13.73
N ILE A 114 2.75 8.28 13.18
CA ILE A 114 1.82 7.54 12.34
C ILE A 114 0.89 6.72 13.23
N ILE A 115 -0.40 6.97 13.15
CA ILE A 115 -1.44 6.15 13.80
C ILE A 115 -1.76 4.95 12.92
N THR A 116 -1.96 5.19 11.63
CA THR A 116 -2.24 4.15 10.64
C THR A 116 -2.01 4.67 9.21
N VAL A 117 -2.28 3.80 8.24
CA VAL A 117 -2.39 4.12 6.82
C VAL A 117 -3.76 3.64 6.36
N ASP A 118 -4.57 4.51 5.81
CA ASP A 118 -5.94 4.23 5.36
C ASP A 118 -6.00 4.00 3.84
N VAL A 119 -6.97 3.19 3.38
CA VAL A 119 -7.28 3.04 1.96
C VAL A 119 -8.24 4.16 1.54
N VAL A 120 -7.87 4.90 0.49
CA VAL A 120 -8.62 6.07 0.02
C VAL A 120 -8.80 6.05 -1.50
N ALA A 121 -9.83 6.72 -1.99
CA ALA A 121 -10.04 6.89 -3.43
C ALA A 121 -8.95 7.80 -4.05
N GLN A 122 -8.56 8.87 -3.34
CA GLN A 122 -7.55 9.82 -3.78
C GLN A 122 -6.56 10.11 -2.66
N PRO A 123 -5.30 9.66 -2.79
CA PRO A 123 -4.28 9.89 -1.78
C PRO A 123 -3.75 11.33 -1.81
N SER A 124 -3.35 11.85 -0.64
CA SER A 124 -2.72 13.16 -0.54
C SER A 124 -1.30 13.19 -1.12
N ALA A 125 -0.58 12.08 -1.06
CA ALA A 125 0.74 11.92 -1.68
C ALA A 125 0.58 11.40 -3.12
N PRO A 126 1.15 12.08 -4.14
CA PRO A 126 0.90 11.75 -5.56
C PRO A 126 1.25 10.32 -5.98
N GLY A 127 2.22 9.70 -5.30
CA GLY A 127 2.70 8.34 -5.60
C GLY A 127 2.09 7.24 -4.74
N ALA A 128 1.14 7.54 -3.84
CA ALA A 128 0.66 6.60 -2.83
C ALA A 128 -0.41 5.63 -3.35
N TYR A 129 -0.09 4.92 -4.42
CA TYR A 129 -0.92 3.86 -4.99
C TYR A 129 -0.24 2.50 -4.79
N PRO A 130 -0.82 1.61 -3.96
CA PRO A 130 -0.25 0.28 -3.71
C PRO A 130 -0.37 -0.61 -4.94
N THR A 131 0.57 -1.57 -5.04
CA THR A 131 0.50 -2.66 -6.01
C THR A 131 -0.04 -3.89 -5.29
N PRO A 132 -1.16 -4.50 -5.73
CA PRO A 132 -1.67 -5.72 -5.15
C PRO A 132 -0.65 -6.87 -5.22
N ILE A 133 -0.51 -7.62 -4.13
CA ILE A 133 0.29 -8.83 -4.06
C ILE A 133 -0.64 -9.96 -3.68
N TYR A 134 -0.73 -10.98 -4.52
CA TYR A 134 -1.56 -12.16 -4.26
C TYR A 134 -0.70 -13.24 -3.60
N GLU A 135 -0.76 -13.36 -2.27
CA GLU A 135 0.06 -14.31 -1.50
C GLU A 135 -0.12 -15.76 -1.96
N HIS A 136 -1.32 -16.14 -2.40
CA HIS A 136 -1.57 -17.48 -2.92
C HIS A 136 -0.67 -17.81 -4.11
N LEU A 137 -0.51 -16.88 -5.06
CA LEU A 137 0.40 -17.04 -6.20
C LEU A 137 1.88 -17.04 -5.78
N MET A 138 2.21 -16.33 -4.69
CA MET A 138 3.58 -16.26 -4.17
C MET A 138 3.99 -17.54 -3.43
N ASN A 139 3.04 -18.22 -2.79
CA ASN A 139 3.28 -19.44 -2.02
C ASN A 139 3.27 -20.72 -2.88
N GLU A 140 2.76 -20.66 -4.09
CA GLU A 140 2.87 -21.78 -5.03
C GLU A 140 4.30 -21.93 -5.57
N ARG A 141 4.71 -23.19 -5.80
CA ARG A 141 6.04 -23.51 -6.33
C ARG A 141 6.26 -22.82 -7.68
N GLY A 142 7.07 -21.78 -7.72
CA GLY A 142 7.29 -20.91 -8.89
C GLY A 142 6.38 -19.68 -8.98
N GLY A 143 5.47 -19.48 -8.04
CA GLY A 143 4.52 -18.34 -8.03
C GLY A 143 5.21 -16.97 -8.03
N TYR A 144 6.33 -16.82 -7.30
CA TYR A 144 7.13 -15.60 -7.34
C TYR A 144 7.69 -15.31 -8.75
N LYS A 145 8.18 -16.35 -9.42
CA LYS A 145 8.69 -16.23 -10.79
C LYS A 145 7.58 -15.91 -11.78
N ALA A 146 6.40 -16.53 -11.63
CA ALA A 146 5.20 -16.23 -12.42
C ALA A 146 4.72 -14.78 -12.21
N PHE A 147 4.74 -14.28 -10.97
CA PHE A 147 4.39 -12.91 -10.64
C PHE A 147 5.35 -11.89 -11.28
N LEU A 148 6.67 -12.09 -11.19
CA LEU A 148 7.66 -11.23 -11.83
C LEU A 148 7.49 -11.23 -13.33
N THR A 149 7.35 -12.41 -13.95
CA THR A 149 7.12 -12.55 -15.40
C THR A 149 5.83 -11.85 -15.84
N SER A 150 4.74 -11.93 -15.05
CA SER A 150 3.49 -11.25 -15.37
C SER A 150 3.63 -9.72 -15.39
N ARG A 151 4.43 -9.15 -14.48
CA ARG A 151 4.74 -7.71 -14.47
C ARG A 151 5.56 -7.26 -15.68
N GLU A 152 6.57 -8.05 -16.05
CA GLU A 152 7.38 -7.79 -17.23
C GLU A 152 6.53 -7.86 -18.51
N VAL A 153 5.66 -8.87 -18.61
CA VAL A 153 4.75 -9.05 -19.76
C VAL A 153 3.74 -7.92 -19.90
N GLN A 154 3.24 -7.33 -18.81
CA GLN A 154 2.30 -6.21 -18.87
C GLN A 154 2.87 -4.97 -19.57
N GLY A 155 4.17 -4.75 -19.49
CA GLY A 155 4.87 -3.62 -20.11
C GLY A 155 5.46 -3.89 -21.51
N ASP A 156 5.55 -5.15 -21.94
CA ASP A 156 6.23 -5.54 -23.17
C ASP A 156 5.30 -6.25 -24.16
N LYS A 157 5.01 -5.58 -25.29
CA LYS A 157 4.16 -6.13 -26.37
C LYS A 157 4.71 -7.41 -27.01
N LYS A 158 6.05 -7.59 -27.04
CA LYS A 158 6.68 -8.82 -27.59
C LYS A 158 6.49 -9.99 -26.63
N ALA A 159 6.66 -9.74 -25.31
CA ALA A 159 6.43 -10.74 -24.28
C ALA A 159 4.93 -11.15 -24.23
N GLN A 160 4.00 -10.22 -24.40
CA GLN A 160 2.57 -10.52 -24.52
C GLN A 160 2.25 -11.41 -25.72
N LYS A 161 2.84 -11.12 -26.87
CA LYS A 161 2.67 -11.95 -28.09
C LYS A 161 3.21 -13.36 -27.86
N TYR A 162 4.42 -13.50 -27.33
CA TYR A 162 5.04 -14.79 -27.02
C TYR A 162 4.21 -15.62 -26.03
N LEU A 163 3.71 -15.00 -24.97
CA LEU A 163 2.85 -15.65 -23.98
C LEU A 163 1.56 -16.16 -24.63
N LYS A 164 0.91 -15.34 -25.48
CA LYS A 164 -0.29 -15.73 -26.20
C LYS A 164 -0.05 -16.93 -27.12
N GLU A 165 1.04 -16.93 -27.89
CA GLU A 165 1.40 -18.04 -28.78
C GLU A 165 1.71 -19.31 -27.99
N SER A 166 2.41 -19.21 -26.86
CA SER A 166 2.71 -20.34 -25.99
C SER A 166 1.46 -20.95 -25.37
N LEU A 167 0.49 -20.14 -24.94
CA LEU A 167 -0.80 -20.59 -24.41
C LEU A 167 -1.63 -21.32 -25.50
N ILE A 168 -1.69 -20.77 -26.71
CA ILE A 168 -2.37 -21.42 -27.83
C ILE A 168 -1.75 -22.78 -28.13
N ASN A 169 -0.41 -22.87 -28.13
CA ASN A 169 0.29 -24.15 -28.35
C ASN A 169 0.01 -25.18 -27.25
N ILE A 170 -0.14 -24.76 -26.00
CA ILE A 170 -0.51 -25.66 -24.89
C ILE A 170 -1.95 -26.16 -25.09
N ILE A 171 -2.89 -25.27 -25.39
CA ILE A 171 -4.30 -25.61 -25.62
C ILE A 171 -4.42 -26.62 -26.77
N ASN A 172 -3.72 -26.40 -27.88
CA ASN A 172 -3.75 -27.31 -29.04
C ASN A 172 -3.13 -28.68 -28.77
N LYS A 173 -2.26 -28.81 -27.75
CA LYS A 173 -1.70 -30.11 -27.32
C LYS A 173 -2.58 -30.89 -26.35
N LEU A 174 -3.57 -30.22 -25.76
CA LEU A 174 -4.52 -30.82 -24.81
C LEU A 174 -5.82 -31.27 -25.49
N GLN A 175 -5.99 -30.94 -26.78
CA GLN A 175 -7.06 -31.47 -27.66
C GLN A 175 -6.53 -32.66 -28.45
#